data_1039235bb0ffe6352a00ebf29473dcf8
#
_entry.id   1039235bb0ffe6352a00ebf29473dcf8
#
_cell.length_a   1.000
_cell.length_b   1.000
_cell.length_c   1.000
_cell.angle_alpha   90.00
_cell.angle_beta   90.00
_cell.angle_gamma   90.00
#
_symmetry.space_group_name_H-M   'P 1'
#
loop_
_entity.id
_entity.type
_entity.pdbx_description
1 polymer ?
#
loop_
_entity_poly.entity_id
_entity_poly.type
_entity_poly.pdbx_seq_one_letter_code
_entity_poly.pdbx_strand_id
1 'polypeptide(L)'
;MAKKSATVQRRIRILVAKPGLDGHDRGVLVLARAFRDAGMEVIYSGLLPSPEQVAQMAIDEDVDVVAMSLLNGAHMTAFPKVKKLLDKMGGKDMVVVGGGIIPEEDKPKLLKLGITGLYGPGSSFADIVEHVRGRVRKERWKE
;
A
#
# COMPACT_ATOMS: atom_id res chain seq x y z
N MET A 1 -5.73 12.15 -24.86
CA MET A 1 -6.92 11.89 -24.07
C MET A 1 -7.00 12.82 -22.88
N ALA A 2 -8.14 13.45 -22.76
CA ALA A 2 -8.37 14.39 -21.65
C ALA A 2 -8.20 13.73 -20.31
N LYS A 3 -8.63 12.50 -20.21
CA LYS A 3 -8.51 11.72 -18.98
C LYS A 3 -7.08 11.62 -18.49
N LYS A 4 -6.14 11.46 -19.42
CA LYS A 4 -4.75 11.34 -19.07
C LYS A 4 -4.20 12.63 -18.46
N SER A 5 -4.55 13.75 -19.03
CA SER A 5 -4.18 15.05 -18.51
C SER A 5 -4.71 15.25 -17.11
N ALA A 6 -5.96 14.87 -16.89
CA ALA A 6 -6.58 15.02 -15.59
C ALA A 6 -5.87 14.18 -14.54
N THR A 7 -5.47 12.94 -14.89
CA THR A 7 -4.81 12.09 -13.91
C THR A 7 -3.43 12.60 -13.53
N VAL A 8 -2.72 13.21 -14.47
CA VAL A 8 -1.39 13.74 -14.19
C VAL A 8 -1.42 14.82 -13.13
N GLN A 9 -2.52 15.56 -13.05
CA GLN A 9 -2.63 16.68 -12.11
C GLN A 9 -3.24 16.29 -10.79
N ARG A 10 -3.75 15.09 -10.68
CA ARG A 10 -4.36 14.61 -9.45
C ARG A 10 -3.30 14.08 -8.50
N ARG A 11 -3.53 14.30 -7.22
CA ARG A 11 -2.66 13.70 -6.20
C ARG A 11 -2.91 12.20 -6.14
N ILE A 12 -1.86 11.45 -5.84
CA ILE A 12 -1.99 10.04 -5.54
C ILE A 12 -2.68 9.92 -4.18
N ARG A 13 -3.73 9.12 -4.12
CA ARG A 13 -4.41 8.79 -2.86
C ARG A 13 -3.85 7.48 -2.35
N ILE A 14 -3.38 7.47 -1.13
CA ILE A 14 -2.76 6.29 -0.55
C ILE A 14 -3.39 5.96 0.80
N LEU A 15 -3.80 4.71 0.96
CA LEU A 15 -4.26 4.19 2.24
C LEU A 15 -3.06 3.57 2.94
N VAL A 16 -2.76 4.07 4.13
CA VAL A 16 -1.70 3.50 4.95
C VAL A 16 -2.37 2.68 6.03
N ALA A 17 -2.07 1.39 6.07
CA ALA A 17 -2.79 0.44 6.88
C ALA A 17 -1.87 -0.49 7.63
N LYS A 18 -2.35 -0.95 8.78
CA LYS A 18 -1.70 -1.98 9.56
C LYS A 18 -2.73 -3.08 9.81
N PRO A 19 -2.81 -4.05 8.89
CA PRO A 19 -3.81 -5.11 9.02
C PRO A 19 -3.43 -6.09 10.12
N GLY A 20 -4.38 -6.42 10.99
CA GLY A 20 -4.16 -7.39 12.04
C GLY A 20 -4.17 -6.79 13.43
N LEU A 21 -3.74 -7.59 14.39
CA LEU A 21 -3.86 -7.26 15.81
C LEU A 21 -2.57 -6.73 16.43
N ASP A 22 -1.59 -6.37 15.64
CA ASP A 22 -0.36 -5.79 16.11
C ASP A 22 -0.62 -4.37 16.66
N GLY A 23 -0.28 -4.13 17.90
CA GLY A 23 -0.51 -2.83 18.54
C GLY A 23 0.52 -1.76 18.22
N HIS A 24 1.54 -2.10 17.42
CA HIS A 24 2.61 -1.16 17.11
C HIS A 24 2.27 -0.35 15.87
N ASP A 25 1.92 0.91 16.06
CA ASP A 25 1.52 1.76 14.93
C ASP A 25 2.56 2.81 14.54
N ARG A 26 3.69 2.88 15.23
CA ARG A 26 4.69 3.90 14.98
C ARG A 26 5.23 3.88 13.55
N GLY A 27 5.53 2.68 13.05
CA GLY A 27 6.03 2.55 11.68
C GLY A 27 5.03 3.03 10.65
N VAL A 28 3.76 2.75 10.89
CA VAL A 28 2.68 3.18 10.01
C VAL A 28 2.56 4.70 10.01
N LEU A 29 2.69 5.33 11.17
CA LEU A 29 2.58 6.79 11.27
C LEU A 29 3.74 7.49 10.58
N VAL A 30 4.95 6.95 10.72
CA VAL A 30 6.12 7.49 10.05
C VAL A 30 5.97 7.38 8.53
N LEU A 31 5.49 6.23 8.07
CA LEU A 31 5.25 6.00 6.66
C LEU A 31 4.19 6.96 6.11
N ALA A 32 3.10 7.13 6.86
CA ALA A 32 2.04 8.06 6.46
C ALA A 32 2.58 9.47 6.30
N ARG A 33 3.44 9.89 7.21
CA ARG A 33 4.04 11.21 7.16
C ARG A 33 4.93 11.36 5.93
N ALA A 34 5.71 10.33 5.61
CA ALA A 34 6.59 10.38 4.45
C ALA A 34 5.79 10.56 3.16
N PHE A 35 4.69 9.84 3.01
CA PHE A 35 3.84 9.98 1.84
C PHE A 35 3.17 11.35 1.78
N ARG A 36 2.73 11.86 2.93
CA ARG A 36 2.14 13.20 2.98
C ARG A 36 3.14 14.27 2.59
N ASP A 37 4.36 14.16 3.10
CA ASP A 37 5.43 15.11 2.78
C ASP A 37 5.78 15.07 1.30
N ALA A 38 5.55 13.95 0.65
CA ALA A 38 5.76 13.80 -0.79
C ALA A 38 4.60 14.32 -1.64
N GLY A 39 3.58 14.89 -1.01
CA GLY A 39 2.45 15.50 -1.71
C GLY A 39 1.30 14.56 -1.99
N MET A 40 1.29 13.38 -1.42
CA MET A 40 0.18 12.44 -1.59
C MET A 40 -0.93 12.71 -0.60
N GLU A 41 -2.14 12.35 -0.98
CA GLU A 41 -3.29 12.41 -0.08
C GLU A 41 -3.32 11.10 0.72
N VAL A 42 -3.06 11.20 2.01
CA VAL A 42 -2.90 10.02 2.87
C VAL A 42 -4.18 9.79 3.67
N ILE A 43 -4.64 8.55 3.64
CA ILE A 43 -5.75 8.08 4.47
C ILE A 43 -5.19 7.03 5.40
N TYR A 44 -5.35 7.23 6.70
CA TYR A 44 -4.87 6.28 7.70
C TYR A 44 -6.03 5.38 8.13
N SER A 45 -5.81 4.07 8.09
CA SER A 45 -6.87 3.10 8.36
C SER A 45 -7.33 3.03 9.81
N GLY A 46 -6.57 3.61 10.73
CA GLY A 46 -6.86 3.47 12.14
C GLY A 46 -6.18 2.24 12.73
N LEU A 47 -6.45 1.99 14.00
CA LEU A 47 -5.81 0.89 14.72
C LEU A 47 -6.54 -0.44 14.48
N LEU A 48 -5.76 -1.49 14.37
CA LEU A 48 -6.24 -2.88 14.39
C LEU A 48 -7.34 -3.21 13.38
N PRO A 49 -7.27 -2.73 12.14
CA PRO A 49 -8.26 -3.14 11.16
C PRO A 49 -7.96 -4.57 10.70
N SER A 50 -9.01 -5.31 10.36
CA SER A 50 -8.83 -6.62 9.74
C SER A 50 -8.46 -6.45 8.27
N PRO A 51 -7.91 -7.49 7.62
CA PRO A 51 -7.68 -7.42 6.18
C PRO A 51 -8.93 -7.06 5.39
N GLU A 52 -10.09 -7.55 5.82
CA GLU A 52 -11.37 -7.22 5.18
C GLU A 52 -11.66 -5.74 5.26
N GLN A 53 -11.43 -5.14 6.43
CA GLN A 53 -11.66 -3.71 6.63
C GLN A 53 -10.69 -2.87 5.80
N VAL A 54 -9.44 -3.31 5.70
CA VAL A 54 -8.45 -2.61 4.87
C VAL A 54 -8.90 -2.60 3.42
N ALA A 55 -9.28 -3.76 2.89
CA ALA A 55 -9.73 -3.85 1.50
C ALA A 55 -10.98 -3.01 1.26
N GLN A 56 -11.95 -3.08 2.17
CA GLN A 56 -13.18 -2.31 2.03
C GLN A 56 -12.91 -0.81 2.04
N MET A 57 -12.06 -0.36 2.95
CA MET A 57 -11.71 1.06 3.02
C MET A 57 -11.02 1.53 1.75
N ALA A 58 -10.11 0.71 1.21
CA ALA A 58 -9.41 1.03 -0.02
C ALA A 58 -10.39 1.22 -1.18
N ILE A 59 -11.37 0.34 -1.29
CA ILE A 59 -12.39 0.43 -2.34
C ILE A 59 -13.30 1.65 -2.11
N ASP A 60 -13.77 1.83 -0.88
CA ASP A 60 -14.67 2.96 -0.56
C ASP A 60 -14.02 4.31 -0.81
N GLU A 61 -12.74 4.43 -0.50
CA GLU A 61 -12.00 5.68 -0.68
C GLU A 61 -11.39 5.80 -2.08
N ASP A 62 -11.53 4.77 -2.90
CA ASP A 62 -10.98 4.74 -4.26
C ASP A 62 -9.52 5.16 -4.29
N VAL A 63 -8.71 4.51 -3.47
CA VAL A 63 -7.29 4.86 -3.39
C VAL A 63 -6.52 4.30 -4.58
N ASP A 64 -5.39 4.92 -4.85
CA ASP A 64 -4.47 4.43 -5.88
C ASP A 64 -3.51 3.40 -5.32
N VAL A 65 -3.21 3.49 -4.03
CA VAL A 65 -2.19 2.66 -3.38
C VAL A 65 -2.68 2.20 -2.03
N VAL A 66 -2.38 0.95 -1.70
CA VAL A 66 -2.53 0.44 -0.34
C VAL A 66 -1.14 0.11 0.18
N ALA A 67 -0.70 0.83 1.19
CA ALA A 67 0.61 0.61 1.82
C ALA A 67 0.38 -0.01 3.20
N MET A 68 0.89 -1.21 3.39
CA MET A 68 0.68 -1.94 4.64
C MET A 68 1.99 -2.09 5.40
N SER A 69 1.89 -2.12 6.72
CA SER A 69 3.06 -2.31 7.57
C SER A 69 2.71 -3.26 8.71
N LEU A 70 3.57 -4.24 8.93
CA LEU A 70 3.43 -5.20 10.03
C LEU A 70 4.80 -5.48 10.64
N LEU A 71 4.82 -5.63 11.96
CA LEU A 71 6.06 -5.98 12.67
C LEU A 71 6.02 -7.39 13.26
N ASN A 72 4.87 -8.03 13.26
CA ASN A 72 4.70 -9.29 13.98
C ASN A 72 4.80 -10.55 13.14
N GLY A 73 5.27 -10.44 11.91
CA GLY A 73 5.46 -11.60 11.07
C GLY A 73 4.22 -12.14 10.37
N ALA A 74 3.09 -11.48 10.52
CA ALA A 74 1.84 -11.94 9.90
C ALA A 74 1.69 -11.51 8.44
N HIS A 75 2.75 -11.02 7.83
CA HIS A 75 2.71 -10.50 6.46
C HIS A 75 2.31 -11.57 5.44
N MET A 76 2.68 -12.83 5.66
CA MET A 76 2.33 -13.92 4.72
C MET A 76 0.85 -14.29 4.77
N THR A 77 0.15 -13.90 5.82
CA THR A 77 -1.30 -14.12 5.94
C THR A 77 -2.07 -12.87 5.54
N ALA A 78 -1.68 -11.73 6.09
CA ALA A 78 -2.44 -10.50 5.95
C ALA A 78 -2.28 -9.85 4.57
N PHE A 79 -1.04 -9.74 4.08
CA PHE A 79 -0.81 -9.06 2.81
C PHE A 79 -1.48 -9.78 1.64
N PRO A 80 -1.30 -11.09 1.47
CA PRO A 80 -1.98 -11.79 0.38
C PRO A 80 -3.50 -11.72 0.49
N LYS A 81 -4.03 -11.75 1.71
CA LYS A 81 -5.47 -11.69 1.89
C LYS A 81 -6.05 -10.34 1.44
N VAL A 82 -5.38 -9.24 1.79
CA VAL A 82 -5.81 -7.93 1.34
C VAL A 82 -5.77 -7.85 -0.19
N LYS A 83 -4.68 -8.32 -0.80
CA LYS A 83 -4.55 -8.29 -2.26
C LYS A 83 -5.64 -9.09 -2.94
N LYS A 84 -5.92 -10.28 -2.44
CA LYS A 84 -6.99 -11.12 -2.97
C LYS A 84 -8.34 -10.44 -2.90
N LEU A 85 -8.63 -9.83 -1.76
CA LEU A 85 -9.91 -9.14 -1.58
C LEU A 85 -10.03 -7.96 -2.53
N LEU A 86 -8.96 -7.18 -2.71
CA LEU A 86 -8.97 -6.07 -3.66
C LEU A 86 -9.26 -6.56 -5.08
N ASP A 87 -8.62 -7.65 -5.49
CA ASP A 87 -8.84 -8.21 -6.82
C ASP A 87 -10.31 -8.60 -7.01
N LYS A 88 -10.94 -9.15 -5.97
CA LYS A 88 -12.34 -9.56 -6.03
C LYS A 88 -13.30 -8.38 -6.02
N MET A 89 -12.92 -7.29 -5.39
CA MET A 89 -13.79 -6.14 -5.17
C MET A 89 -13.63 -5.05 -6.23
N GLY A 90 -12.88 -5.32 -7.30
CA GLY A 90 -12.72 -4.36 -8.37
C GLY A 90 -11.50 -3.46 -8.25
N GLY A 91 -10.62 -3.74 -7.29
CA GLY A 91 -9.41 -2.95 -7.08
C GLY A 91 -8.14 -3.60 -7.59
N LYS A 92 -8.27 -4.41 -8.64
CA LYS A 92 -7.13 -5.16 -9.17
C LYS A 92 -5.97 -4.25 -9.62
N ASP A 93 -6.28 -3.06 -10.07
CA ASP A 93 -5.26 -2.12 -10.54
C ASP A 93 -4.67 -1.25 -9.42
N MET A 94 -5.15 -1.39 -8.20
CA MET A 94 -4.55 -0.68 -7.08
C MET A 94 -3.16 -1.22 -6.80
N VAL A 95 -2.22 -0.32 -6.54
CA VAL A 95 -0.84 -0.70 -6.22
C VAL A 95 -0.78 -1.08 -4.75
N VAL A 96 -0.19 -2.24 -4.46
CA VAL A 96 -0.08 -2.73 -3.08
C VAL A 96 1.39 -2.85 -2.72
N VAL A 97 1.80 -2.20 -1.65
CA VAL A 97 3.15 -2.30 -1.13
C VAL A 97 3.10 -2.70 0.33
N GLY A 98 4.15 -3.33 0.81
CA GLY A 98 4.19 -3.82 2.17
C GLY A 98 5.53 -3.55 2.83
N GLY A 99 5.50 -3.30 4.13
CA GLY A 99 6.69 -3.03 4.91
C GLY A 99 6.68 -3.76 6.23
N GLY A 100 7.81 -3.74 6.89
CA GLY A 100 8.02 -4.39 8.17
C GLY A 100 9.25 -5.28 8.10
N ILE A 101 9.39 -6.16 9.08
CA ILE A 101 10.49 -7.11 9.11
C ILE A 101 10.04 -8.36 8.36
N ILE A 102 10.44 -8.47 7.10
CA ILE A 102 10.00 -9.55 6.22
C ILE A 102 11.20 -10.46 5.91
N PRO A 103 11.12 -11.75 6.22
CA PRO A 103 12.20 -12.69 5.87
C PRO A 103 12.49 -12.69 4.39
N GLU A 104 13.74 -12.81 4.03
CA GLU A 104 14.16 -12.78 2.62
C GLU A 104 13.48 -13.85 1.79
N GLU A 105 13.27 -15.02 2.36
CA GLU A 105 12.63 -16.13 1.64
C GLU A 105 11.17 -15.88 1.33
N ASP A 106 10.51 -14.95 2.06
CA ASP A 106 9.11 -14.64 1.82
C ASP A 106 8.92 -13.55 0.77
N LYS A 107 9.94 -12.74 0.52
CA LYS A 107 9.83 -11.61 -0.41
C LYS A 107 9.45 -12.04 -1.82
N PRO A 108 10.11 -13.05 -2.43
CA PRO A 108 9.69 -13.47 -3.78
C PRO A 108 8.25 -13.96 -3.83
N LYS A 109 7.80 -14.62 -2.77
CA LYS A 109 6.43 -15.12 -2.71
C LYS A 109 5.41 -13.98 -2.70
N LEU A 110 5.69 -12.95 -1.91
CA LEU A 110 4.80 -11.79 -1.83
C LEU A 110 4.77 -11.01 -3.14
N LEU A 111 5.94 -10.81 -3.76
CA LEU A 111 6.01 -10.14 -5.05
C LEU A 111 5.21 -10.89 -6.11
N LYS A 112 5.29 -12.21 -6.12
CA LYS A 112 4.55 -13.04 -7.05
C LYS A 112 3.04 -12.92 -6.86
N LEU A 113 2.60 -12.67 -5.63
CA LEU A 113 1.20 -12.51 -5.32
C LEU A 113 0.66 -11.11 -5.63
N GLY A 114 1.51 -10.20 -6.06
CA GLY A 114 1.08 -8.87 -6.46
C GLY A 114 1.37 -7.76 -5.47
N ILE A 115 2.14 -8.05 -4.42
CA ILE A 115 2.64 -7.01 -3.52
C ILE A 115 3.88 -6.44 -4.21
N THR A 116 3.75 -5.30 -4.87
CA THR A 116 4.75 -4.85 -5.84
C THR A 116 6.03 -4.32 -5.23
N GLY A 117 6.01 -3.88 -3.97
CA GLY A 117 7.20 -3.38 -3.29
C GLY A 117 7.22 -3.83 -1.86
N LEU A 118 8.39 -4.22 -1.38
CA LEU A 118 8.56 -4.68 -0.02
C LEU A 118 9.70 -3.89 0.62
N TYR A 119 9.42 -3.28 1.77
CA TYR A 119 10.34 -2.39 2.44
C TYR A 119 10.53 -2.79 3.89
N GLY A 120 11.75 -2.68 4.38
CA GLY A 120 12.08 -3.03 5.73
C GLY A 120 12.84 -1.93 6.44
N PRO A 121 13.33 -2.18 7.65
CA PRO A 121 14.17 -1.22 8.36
C PRO A 121 15.35 -0.83 7.49
N GLY A 122 15.64 0.46 7.41
CA GLY A 122 16.73 0.95 6.59
C GLY A 122 16.37 1.25 5.15
N SER A 123 15.17 0.91 4.70
CA SER A 123 14.73 1.31 3.35
C SER A 123 14.55 2.81 3.29
N SER A 124 14.91 3.39 2.15
CA SER A 124 14.77 4.82 1.94
C SER A 124 13.33 5.19 1.65
N PHE A 125 12.79 6.19 2.35
CA PHE A 125 11.45 6.69 2.05
C PHE A 125 11.38 7.27 0.64
N ALA A 126 12.46 7.89 0.16
CA ALA A 126 12.49 8.41 -1.20
C ALA A 126 12.30 7.29 -2.21
N ASP A 127 12.93 6.14 -1.99
CA ASP A 127 12.79 4.99 -2.88
C ASP A 127 11.37 4.44 -2.86
N ILE A 128 10.75 4.37 -1.68
CA ILE A 128 9.36 3.93 -1.56
C ILE A 128 8.43 4.86 -2.33
N VAL A 129 8.61 6.16 -2.16
CA VAL A 129 7.79 7.17 -2.82
C VAL A 129 7.92 7.05 -4.34
N GLU A 130 9.15 6.92 -4.85
CA GLU A 130 9.37 6.81 -6.29
C GLU A 130 8.79 5.52 -6.86
N HIS A 131 8.92 4.43 -6.13
CA HIS A 131 8.31 3.17 -6.55
C HIS A 131 6.80 3.32 -6.69
N VAL A 132 6.15 3.89 -5.68
CA VAL A 132 4.71 4.08 -5.67
C VAL A 132 4.28 4.97 -6.85
N ARG A 133 4.97 6.09 -7.05
CA ARG A 133 4.65 6.99 -8.15
C ARG A 133 4.74 6.30 -9.51
N GLY A 134 5.81 5.57 -9.73
CA GLY A 134 6.01 4.88 -11.00
C GLY A 134 4.96 3.82 -11.26
N ARG A 135 4.63 3.04 -10.23
CA ARG A 135 3.64 1.97 -10.39
C ARG A 135 2.23 2.51 -10.60
N VAL A 136 1.86 3.59 -9.91
CA VAL A 136 0.54 4.19 -10.10
C VAL A 136 0.38 4.69 -11.54
N ARG A 137 1.38 5.37 -12.05
CA ARG A 137 1.33 5.87 -13.43
C ARG A 137 1.19 4.75 -14.43
N LYS A 138 1.91 3.67 -14.21
CA LYS A 138 1.96 2.56 -15.15
C LYS A 138 0.73 1.67 -15.07
N GLU A 139 0.28 1.37 -13.88
CA GLU A 139 -0.73 0.33 -13.67
C GLU A 139 -2.12 0.87 -13.51
N ARG A 140 -2.27 2.02 -12.85
CA ARG A 140 -3.59 2.54 -12.55
C ARG A 140 -3.97 3.68 -13.49
N TRP A 141 -3.06 4.61 -13.72
CA TRP A 141 -3.36 5.74 -14.61
C TRP A 141 -3.09 5.42 -16.06
N LYS A 142 -2.32 4.39 -16.33
CA LYS A 142 -2.06 3.90 -17.68
C LYS A 142 -1.37 4.91 -18.57
N GLU A 143 -0.45 5.64 -18.02
CA GLU A 143 0.36 6.57 -18.78
C GLU A 143 1.39 5.86 -19.66
#